data_fbfc2550deaf59c2f85d2d84c961e38b
#
_entry.id   fbfc2550deaf59c2f85d2d84c961e38b
#
_cell.length_a   1.000
_cell.length_b   1.000
_cell.length_c   1.000
_cell.angle_alpha   90.00
_cell.angle_beta   90.00
_cell.angle_gamma   90.00
#
_symmetry.space_group_name_H-M   'P 1'
#
loop_
_entity.id
_entity.type
_entity.pdbx_description
1 polymer ?
#
loop_
_entity_poly.entity_id
_entity_poly.type
_entity_poly.pdbx_seq_one_letter_code
_entity_poly.pdbx_strand_id
1 'polypeptide(L)'
;MDEVRLKDELMARLSNELDRPALQVIDGALSSVLRNYEISKRETGLSTNIISFPELDIFIGKIRFENYSVSTVNQYQRFLTDLLIYVGKPVQEIAGEDVVECLNYYEQARKISSSTKDHKRRIASSFFTFLHERGYISKNPMSTVDPIKYVAEIREALTSREVEKLRIACGTNIRDNAVLELFLASGCRVSEVVSMRVEDMDLQAGCGKVLGKGKKERMVFFNDRAMEYLERYLGDRRSGAVILSKRAPYQGLKKNALENIIRKIAKKAGLGKRVFPHLLRHTFATRALNKGMPLPTLCDLMGHSSVETTRIYAKNGAGKIRYEYDMYAAS
;
A
#
# COMPACT_ATOMS: atom_id res chain seq x y z
N MET A 1 -6.89 40.69 19.69
CA MET A 1 -8.13 40.13 20.32
C MET A 1 -8.25 38.62 20.14
N ASP A 2 -7.74 38.07 19.04
CA ASP A 2 -7.84 36.65 18.75
C ASP A 2 -6.81 35.79 19.49
N GLU A 3 -5.65 36.34 19.85
CA GLU A 3 -4.57 35.67 20.59
C GLU A 3 -4.99 35.28 21.99
N VAL A 4 -5.60 36.22 22.75
CA VAL A 4 -6.08 35.97 24.10
C VAL A 4 -7.17 34.89 24.11
N ARG A 5 -8.07 34.94 23.13
CA ARG A 5 -9.18 34.01 23.01
C ARG A 5 -8.72 32.59 22.63
N LEU A 6 -7.70 32.47 21.76
CA LEU A 6 -7.09 31.20 21.41
C LEU A 6 -6.40 30.56 22.65
N LYS A 7 -5.70 31.39 23.41
CA LYS A 7 -5.03 30.96 24.63
C LYS A 7 -6.05 30.47 25.67
N ASP A 8 -7.13 31.24 25.90
CA ASP A 8 -8.19 30.87 26.86
C ASP A 8 -8.88 29.54 26.46
N GLU A 9 -9.16 29.35 25.17
CA GLU A 9 -9.79 28.12 24.67
C GLU A 9 -8.87 26.89 24.80
N LEU A 10 -7.57 27.06 24.58
CA LEU A 10 -6.55 26.02 24.78
C LEU A 10 -6.41 25.67 26.25
N MET A 11 -6.33 26.68 27.11
CA MET A 11 -6.21 26.48 28.56
C MET A 11 -7.46 25.82 29.16
N ALA A 12 -8.65 26.16 28.66
CA ALA A 12 -9.90 25.52 29.10
C ALA A 12 -9.97 24.05 28.70
N ARG A 13 -9.43 23.66 27.54
CA ARG A 13 -9.35 22.24 27.12
C ARG A 13 -8.34 21.45 27.94
N LEU A 14 -7.18 22.03 28.24
CA LEU A 14 -6.10 21.39 28.98
C LEU A 14 -6.39 21.29 30.49
N SER A 15 -7.25 22.14 31.03
CA SER A 15 -7.61 22.15 32.44
C SER A 15 -8.28 20.87 32.95
N ASN A 16 -8.84 20.06 32.03
CA ASN A 16 -9.43 18.76 32.38
C ASN A 16 -8.41 17.61 32.42
N GLU A 17 -7.20 17.81 31.89
CA GLU A 17 -6.20 16.75 31.70
C GLU A 17 -4.89 17.02 32.44
N LEU A 18 -4.63 18.27 32.84
CA LEU A 18 -3.37 18.70 33.45
C LEU A 18 -3.58 19.40 34.84
N ASP A 19 -2.58 19.26 35.69
CA ASP A 19 -2.54 19.94 36.97
C ASP A 19 -2.19 21.44 36.84
N ARG A 20 -2.45 22.22 37.91
CA ARG A 20 -2.21 23.67 37.92
C ARG A 20 -0.77 24.08 37.64
N PRO A 21 0.28 23.41 38.16
CA PRO A 21 1.66 23.75 37.82
C PRO A 21 1.99 23.59 36.35
N ALA A 22 1.56 22.48 35.70
CA ALA A 22 1.76 22.24 34.31
C ALA A 22 1.05 23.28 33.40
N LEU A 23 -0.18 23.66 33.80
CA LEU A 23 -0.95 24.68 33.10
C LEU A 23 -0.25 26.05 33.15
N GLN A 24 0.36 26.43 34.27
CA GLN A 24 1.11 27.70 34.39
C GLN A 24 2.34 27.74 33.48
N VAL A 25 3.07 26.62 33.33
CA VAL A 25 4.22 26.52 32.43
C VAL A 25 3.78 26.66 30.97
N ILE A 26 2.69 25.98 30.61
CA ILE A 26 2.13 26.03 29.24
C ILE A 26 1.60 27.45 28.96
N ASP A 27 0.94 28.09 29.91
CA ASP A 27 0.43 29.46 29.77
C ASP A 27 1.56 30.47 29.52
N GLY A 28 2.66 30.37 30.24
CA GLY A 28 3.85 31.20 30.04
C GLY A 28 4.52 30.95 28.67
N ALA A 29 4.67 29.69 28.29
CA ALA A 29 5.25 29.30 27.03
C ALA A 29 4.42 29.80 25.81
N LEU A 30 3.09 29.61 25.88
CA LEU A 30 2.17 30.11 24.87
C LEU A 30 2.24 31.62 24.73
N SER A 31 2.23 32.33 25.83
CA SER A 31 2.31 33.80 25.83
C SER A 31 3.62 34.31 25.20
N SER A 32 4.73 33.60 25.45
CA SER A 32 6.03 33.95 24.87
C SER A 32 6.09 33.68 23.36
N VAL A 33 5.54 32.57 22.92
CA VAL A 33 5.56 32.16 21.49
C VAL A 33 4.58 33.01 20.68
N LEU A 34 3.34 33.17 21.15
CA LEU A 34 2.29 33.86 20.42
C LEU A 34 2.58 35.34 20.16
N ARG A 35 3.39 36.02 21.00
CA ARG A 35 3.81 37.42 20.79
C ARG A 35 4.53 37.66 19.45
N ASN A 36 5.08 36.61 18.87
CA ASN A 36 5.83 36.70 17.62
C ASN A 36 4.97 36.38 16.38
N TYR A 37 3.67 36.15 16.56
CA TYR A 37 2.75 35.75 15.48
C TYR A 37 1.53 36.64 15.45
N GLU A 38 1.14 37.06 14.29
CA GLU A 38 -0.15 37.74 14.05
C GLU A 38 -1.21 36.63 13.82
N ILE A 39 -2.09 36.43 14.83
CA ILE A 39 -3.10 35.39 14.80
C ILE A 39 -4.44 36.02 14.43
N SER A 40 -5.01 35.57 13.32
CA SER A 40 -6.38 35.87 12.92
C SER A 40 -7.25 34.63 13.04
N LYS A 41 -8.45 34.79 13.57
CA LYS A 41 -9.45 33.72 13.60
C LYS A 41 -9.87 33.42 12.18
N ARG A 42 -9.69 32.17 11.75
CA ARG A 42 -10.28 31.73 10.48
C ARG A 42 -11.79 31.88 10.58
N GLU A 43 -12.37 32.79 9.80
CA GLU A 43 -13.82 32.93 9.75
C GLU A 43 -14.43 31.61 9.27
N THR A 44 -15.06 30.88 10.19
CA THR A 44 -15.87 29.69 9.91
C THR A 44 -17.30 30.06 9.49
N GLY A 45 -17.48 31.25 8.89
CA GLY A 45 -18.64 31.53 8.07
C GLY A 45 -18.53 30.66 6.82
N LEU A 46 -19.65 30.08 6.39
CA LEU A 46 -19.85 29.26 5.19
C LEU A 46 -19.38 29.92 3.86
N SER A 47 -18.20 30.52 3.83
CA SER A 47 -17.42 30.64 2.61
C SER A 47 -16.61 29.36 2.54
N THR A 48 -17.14 28.39 1.87
CA THR A 48 -16.37 27.34 1.23
C THR A 48 -15.40 28.00 0.24
N ASN A 49 -14.33 28.62 0.74
CA ASN A 49 -13.12 28.71 -0.01
C ASN A 49 -12.59 27.28 -0.10
N ILE A 50 -13.28 26.44 -0.88
CA ILE A 50 -12.72 25.28 -1.48
C ILE A 50 -11.52 25.84 -2.23
N ILE A 51 -10.31 25.59 -1.73
CA ILE A 51 -9.11 25.85 -2.49
C ILE A 51 -9.27 24.97 -3.73
N SER A 52 -9.84 25.55 -4.78
CA SER A 52 -10.05 24.87 -6.05
C SER A 52 -8.78 25.06 -6.86
N PHE A 53 -8.27 23.98 -7.38
CA PHE A 53 -7.18 23.97 -8.34
C PHE A 53 -7.76 23.46 -9.66
N PRO A 54 -8.28 24.36 -10.53
CA PRO A 54 -8.96 23.96 -11.77
C PRO A 54 -8.11 23.03 -12.64
N GLU A 55 -6.81 23.28 -12.72
CA GLU A 55 -5.87 22.46 -13.49
C GLU A 55 -5.74 21.05 -12.91
N LEU A 56 -5.79 20.93 -11.58
CA LEU A 56 -5.79 19.62 -10.91
C LEU A 56 -7.09 18.87 -11.20
N ASP A 57 -8.23 19.54 -11.16
CA ASP A 57 -9.54 18.92 -11.43
C ASP A 57 -9.61 18.38 -12.86
N ILE A 58 -9.08 19.15 -13.85
CA ILE A 58 -8.98 18.73 -15.25
C ILE A 58 -8.06 17.49 -15.37
N PHE A 59 -6.90 17.50 -14.70
CA PHE A 59 -5.98 16.37 -14.71
C PHE A 59 -6.59 15.13 -14.05
N ILE A 60 -7.27 15.29 -12.93
CA ILE A 60 -7.99 14.18 -12.25
C ILE A 60 -9.11 13.64 -13.15
N GLY A 61 -9.82 14.52 -13.86
CA GLY A 61 -10.81 14.12 -14.87
C GLY A 61 -10.18 13.25 -15.98
N LYS A 62 -9.01 13.66 -16.50
CA LYS A 62 -8.26 12.88 -17.50
C LYS A 62 -7.90 11.48 -16.99
N ILE A 63 -7.27 11.34 -15.82
CA ILE A 63 -6.86 10.02 -15.31
C ILE A 63 -8.05 9.12 -14.94
N ARG A 64 -9.21 9.70 -14.61
CA ARG A 64 -10.47 8.95 -14.47
C ARG A 64 -10.96 8.42 -15.82
N PHE A 65 -10.93 9.25 -16.86
CA PHE A 65 -11.28 8.86 -18.23
C PHE A 65 -10.36 7.75 -18.76
N GLU A 66 -9.08 7.77 -18.41
CA GLU A 66 -8.10 6.72 -18.74
C GLU A 66 -8.27 5.43 -17.92
N ASN A 67 -9.35 5.32 -17.16
CA ASN A 67 -9.70 4.15 -16.33
C ASN A 67 -8.64 3.77 -15.28
N TYR A 68 -7.93 4.74 -14.72
CA TYR A 68 -7.10 4.50 -13.55
C TYR A 68 -7.95 4.01 -12.37
N SER A 69 -7.39 3.13 -11.54
CA SER A 69 -8.12 2.65 -10.35
C SER A 69 -8.49 3.80 -9.41
N VAL A 70 -9.63 3.71 -8.74
CA VAL A 70 -10.08 4.71 -7.75
C VAL A 70 -8.99 4.98 -6.71
N SER A 71 -8.27 3.94 -6.27
CA SER A 71 -7.15 4.09 -5.33
C SER A 71 -6.01 4.93 -5.91
N THR A 72 -5.68 4.74 -7.20
CA THR A 72 -4.64 5.52 -7.89
C THR A 72 -5.07 6.97 -8.02
N VAL A 73 -6.30 7.21 -8.48
CA VAL A 73 -6.86 8.58 -8.60
C VAL A 73 -6.81 9.31 -7.26
N ASN A 74 -7.27 8.67 -6.18
CA ASN A 74 -7.25 9.26 -4.84
C ASN A 74 -5.82 9.56 -4.36
N GLN A 75 -4.85 8.71 -4.72
CA GLN A 75 -3.45 8.92 -4.36
C GLN A 75 -2.85 10.12 -5.10
N TYR A 76 -3.13 10.26 -6.39
CA TYR A 76 -2.73 11.40 -7.21
C TYR A 76 -3.36 12.68 -6.68
N GLN A 77 -4.68 12.70 -6.54
CA GLN A 77 -5.43 13.87 -6.06
C GLN A 77 -4.90 14.35 -4.71
N ARG A 78 -4.78 13.42 -3.73
CA ARG A 78 -4.30 13.79 -2.39
C ARG A 78 -2.91 14.40 -2.40
N PHE A 79 -1.96 13.77 -3.10
CA PHE A 79 -0.59 14.27 -3.10
C PHE A 79 -0.46 15.60 -3.85
N LEU A 80 -1.12 15.73 -5.01
CA LEU A 80 -1.08 16.99 -5.79
C LEU A 80 -1.78 18.12 -5.06
N THR A 81 -2.90 17.87 -4.39
CA THR A 81 -3.53 18.87 -3.51
C THR A 81 -2.57 19.31 -2.40
N ASP A 82 -1.94 18.35 -1.70
CA ASP A 82 -0.97 18.67 -0.66
C ASP A 82 0.24 19.48 -1.22
N LEU A 83 0.72 19.15 -2.42
CA LEU A 83 1.80 19.87 -3.11
C LEU A 83 1.40 21.32 -3.43
N LEU A 84 0.25 21.52 -4.07
CA LEU A 84 -0.21 22.84 -4.47
C LEU A 84 -0.51 23.75 -3.26
N ILE A 85 -1.07 23.18 -2.20
CA ILE A 85 -1.25 23.90 -0.92
C ILE A 85 0.10 24.28 -0.30
N TYR A 86 1.07 23.37 -0.29
CA TYR A 86 2.40 23.61 0.29
C TYR A 86 3.14 24.74 -0.44
N VAL A 87 3.13 24.70 -1.77
CA VAL A 87 3.81 25.70 -2.60
C VAL A 87 3.10 27.05 -2.56
N GLY A 88 1.77 27.07 -2.56
CA GLY A 88 0.96 28.28 -2.44
C GLY A 88 1.09 29.28 -3.60
N LYS A 89 1.61 28.84 -4.76
CA LYS A 89 1.79 29.65 -5.98
C LYS A 89 0.84 29.18 -7.08
N PRO A 90 0.49 30.07 -8.04
CA PRO A 90 -0.15 29.65 -9.30
C PRO A 90 0.71 28.59 -10.02
N VAL A 91 0.07 27.64 -10.70
CA VAL A 91 0.80 26.52 -11.37
C VAL A 91 1.80 27.00 -12.42
N GLN A 92 1.59 28.21 -12.99
CA GLN A 92 2.47 28.85 -13.97
C GLN A 92 3.79 29.33 -13.36
N GLU A 93 3.82 29.57 -12.05
CA GLU A 93 4.97 30.13 -11.31
C GLU A 93 5.73 29.06 -10.52
N ILE A 94 5.23 27.83 -10.50
CA ILE A 94 5.87 26.73 -9.77
C ILE A 94 7.16 26.34 -10.50
N ALA A 95 8.28 26.39 -9.77
CA ALA A 95 9.59 25.95 -10.23
C ALA A 95 9.93 24.53 -9.76
N GLY A 96 10.97 23.93 -10.33
CA GLY A 96 11.45 22.61 -9.92
C GLY A 96 11.90 22.57 -8.47
N GLU A 97 12.48 23.66 -8.00
CA GLU A 97 12.94 23.86 -6.62
C GLU A 97 11.80 23.79 -5.61
N ASP A 98 10.63 24.36 -5.92
CA ASP A 98 9.44 24.31 -5.08
C ASP A 98 8.96 22.87 -4.89
N VAL A 99 9.01 22.06 -5.97
CA VAL A 99 8.62 20.63 -5.92
C VAL A 99 9.63 19.82 -5.09
N VAL A 100 10.93 20.09 -5.26
CA VAL A 100 11.99 19.44 -4.48
C VAL A 100 11.85 19.77 -3.00
N GLU A 101 11.58 21.03 -2.65
CA GLU A 101 11.38 21.45 -1.27
C GLU A 101 10.17 20.75 -0.62
N CYS A 102 9.04 20.71 -1.32
CA CYS A 102 7.86 19.98 -0.88
C CYS A 102 8.15 18.48 -0.65
N LEU A 103 8.89 17.83 -1.56
CA LEU A 103 9.27 16.43 -1.42
C LEU A 103 10.20 16.19 -0.21
N ASN A 104 11.12 17.11 0.06
CA ASN A 104 12.01 17.08 1.22
C ASN A 104 11.22 17.27 2.52
N TYR A 105 10.29 18.22 2.55
CA TYR A 105 9.36 18.40 3.66
C TYR A 105 8.55 17.12 3.95
N TYR A 106 8.03 16.48 2.90
CA TYR A 106 7.31 15.21 3.04
C TYR A 106 8.16 14.09 3.63
N GLU A 107 9.43 14.01 3.24
CA GLU A 107 10.37 13.02 3.79
C GLU A 107 10.59 13.24 5.28
N GLN A 108 10.83 14.48 5.69
CA GLN A 108 11.08 14.83 7.09
C GLN A 108 9.82 14.71 7.97
N ALA A 109 8.72 15.32 7.55
CA ALA A 109 7.49 15.39 8.34
C ALA A 109 6.77 14.03 8.44
N ARG A 110 6.80 13.20 7.39
CA ARG A 110 6.08 11.92 7.34
C ARG A 110 7.00 10.71 7.37
N LYS A 111 8.32 10.89 7.47
CA LYS A 111 9.35 9.83 7.50
C LYS A 111 9.15 8.80 6.39
N ILE A 112 8.88 9.28 5.17
CA ILE A 112 8.69 8.41 4.01
C ILE A 112 10.03 7.89 3.48
N SER A 113 10.01 6.70 2.86
CA SER A 113 11.20 6.15 2.21
C SER A 113 11.52 6.88 0.90
N SER A 114 12.79 6.80 0.46
CA SER A 114 13.23 7.38 -0.82
C SER A 114 12.47 6.82 -2.03
N SER A 115 12.06 5.54 -1.99
CA SER A 115 11.19 4.96 -3.02
C SER A 115 9.78 5.58 -3.03
N THR A 116 9.23 5.91 -1.86
CA THR A 116 7.94 6.63 -1.75
C THR A 116 8.08 8.06 -2.22
N LYS A 117 9.20 8.73 -1.91
CA LYS A 117 9.53 10.07 -2.37
C LYS A 117 9.64 10.11 -3.89
N ASP A 118 10.35 9.15 -4.52
CA ASP A 118 10.42 9.06 -5.98
C ASP A 118 9.06 8.76 -6.62
N HIS A 119 8.23 7.94 -5.98
CA HIS A 119 6.86 7.74 -6.47
C HIS A 119 6.05 9.04 -6.49
N LYS A 120 6.18 9.89 -5.45
CA LYS A 120 5.54 11.21 -5.41
C LYS A 120 6.10 12.15 -6.47
N ARG A 121 7.43 12.15 -6.67
CA ARG A 121 8.08 12.88 -7.77
C ARG A 121 7.47 12.50 -9.13
N ARG A 122 7.27 11.20 -9.37
CA ARG A 122 6.64 10.71 -10.63
C ARG A 122 5.19 11.18 -10.78
N ILE A 123 4.43 11.27 -9.69
CA ILE A 123 3.07 11.83 -9.72
C ILE A 123 3.13 13.31 -10.12
N ALA A 124 4.02 14.10 -9.50
CA ALA A 124 4.23 15.52 -9.88
C ALA A 124 4.65 15.63 -11.34
N SER A 125 5.59 14.79 -11.80
CA SER A 125 6.04 14.76 -13.19
C SER A 125 4.89 14.51 -14.16
N SER A 126 4.02 13.55 -13.86
CA SER A 126 2.85 13.27 -14.69
C SER A 126 1.89 14.48 -14.79
N PHE A 127 1.68 15.15 -13.67
CA PHE A 127 0.82 16.34 -13.61
C PHE A 127 1.40 17.52 -14.41
N PHE A 128 2.64 17.91 -14.14
CA PHE A 128 3.26 19.05 -14.82
C PHE A 128 3.54 18.78 -16.29
N THR A 129 3.83 17.55 -16.68
CA THR A 129 3.90 17.15 -18.10
C THR A 129 2.56 17.37 -18.79
N PHE A 130 1.47 16.91 -18.19
CA PHE A 130 0.12 17.15 -18.71
C PHE A 130 -0.18 18.66 -18.85
N LEU A 131 0.15 19.48 -17.85
CA LEU A 131 -0.08 20.92 -17.91
C LEU A 131 0.71 21.57 -19.03
N HIS A 132 1.95 21.18 -19.22
CA HIS A 132 2.82 21.69 -20.28
C HIS A 132 2.31 21.29 -21.67
N GLU A 133 1.98 20.01 -21.87
CA GLU A 133 1.45 19.51 -23.15
C GLU A 133 0.11 20.13 -23.54
N ARG A 134 -0.67 20.60 -22.57
CA ARG A 134 -1.96 21.28 -22.80
C ARG A 134 -1.84 22.81 -22.83
N GLY A 135 -0.63 23.35 -22.69
CA GLY A 135 -0.38 24.79 -22.75
C GLY A 135 -0.82 25.58 -21.51
N TYR A 136 -1.13 24.91 -20.39
CA TYR A 136 -1.44 25.58 -19.12
C TYR A 136 -0.21 26.24 -18.49
N ILE A 137 0.98 25.69 -18.76
CA ILE A 137 2.27 26.23 -18.35
C ILE A 137 3.21 26.28 -19.55
N SER A 138 4.06 27.31 -19.62
CA SER A 138 5.03 27.49 -20.70
C SER A 138 6.29 26.62 -20.54
N LYS A 139 6.64 26.30 -19.30
CA LYS A 139 7.84 25.50 -18.96
C LYS A 139 7.46 24.41 -17.95
N ASN A 140 7.91 23.18 -18.20
CA ASN A 140 7.69 22.08 -17.27
C ASN A 140 8.70 22.16 -16.11
N PRO A 141 8.27 22.41 -14.84
CA PRO A 141 9.19 22.50 -13.70
C PRO A 141 9.93 21.19 -13.46
N MET A 142 9.35 20.06 -13.85
CA MET A 142 9.96 18.74 -13.64
C MET A 142 11.15 18.43 -14.56
N SER A 143 11.42 19.28 -15.58
CA SER A 143 12.58 19.13 -16.46
C SER A 143 13.93 19.26 -15.73
N THR A 144 13.94 19.95 -14.59
CA THR A 144 15.13 20.16 -13.75
C THR A 144 15.17 19.24 -12.52
N VAL A 145 14.16 18.39 -12.32
CA VAL A 145 14.05 17.52 -11.14
C VAL A 145 14.44 16.08 -11.47
N ASP A 146 15.64 15.72 -11.08
CA ASP A 146 16.20 14.39 -11.33
C ASP A 146 15.44 13.26 -10.61
N PRO A 147 15.48 12.04 -11.16
CA PRO A 147 15.02 10.84 -10.48
C PRO A 147 15.77 10.61 -9.17
N ILE A 148 15.04 10.24 -8.13
CA ILE A 148 15.65 9.94 -6.82
C ILE A 148 16.29 8.57 -6.89
N LYS A 149 17.61 8.51 -6.66
CA LYS A 149 18.34 7.25 -6.57
C LYS A 149 18.06 6.58 -5.24
N TYR A 150 17.66 5.33 -5.27
CA TYR A 150 17.53 4.49 -4.08
C TYR A 150 17.85 3.04 -4.40
N VAL A 151 18.38 2.33 -3.42
CA VAL A 151 18.57 0.89 -3.52
C VAL A 151 17.25 0.23 -3.12
N ALA A 152 16.66 -0.53 -4.04
CA ALA A 152 15.48 -1.30 -3.72
C ALA A 152 15.84 -2.37 -2.68
N GLU A 153 15.21 -2.30 -1.51
CA GLU A 153 15.38 -3.32 -0.49
C GLU A 153 14.84 -4.65 -1.00
N ILE A 154 15.72 -5.62 -1.17
CA ILE A 154 15.33 -6.99 -1.57
C ILE A 154 14.76 -7.66 -0.32
N ARG A 155 13.46 -7.80 -0.30
CA ARG A 155 12.78 -8.51 0.79
C ARG A 155 12.99 -10.01 0.61
N GLU A 156 13.62 -10.63 1.59
CA GLU A 156 13.81 -12.06 1.58
C GLU A 156 12.47 -12.81 1.76
N ALA A 157 12.28 -13.87 0.99
CA ALA A 157 11.17 -14.79 1.17
C ALA A 157 11.24 -15.48 2.54
N LEU A 158 10.11 -15.96 3.04
CA LEU A 158 10.09 -16.74 4.26
C LEU A 158 10.76 -18.10 4.03
N THR A 159 11.64 -18.47 4.94
CA THR A 159 12.22 -19.82 4.99
C THR A 159 11.14 -20.86 5.33
N SER A 160 11.42 -22.14 5.07
CA SER A 160 10.50 -23.22 5.44
C SER A 160 10.25 -23.27 6.96
N ARG A 161 11.29 -22.98 7.76
CA ARG A 161 11.17 -22.91 9.22
C ARG A 161 10.27 -21.76 9.69
N GLU A 162 10.34 -20.61 9.04
CA GLU A 162 9.49 -19.46 9.36
C GLU A 162 8.02 -19.71 8.95
N VAL A 163 7.80 -20.35 7.81
CA VAL A 163 6.45 -20.77 7.40
C VAL A 163 5.87 -21.75 8.42
N GLU A 164 6.66 -22.71 8.91
CA GLU A 164 6.18 -23.65 9.92
C GLU A 164 5.87 -22.96 11.25
N LYS A 165 6.66 -21.98 11.67
CA LYS A 165 6.33 -21.15 12.84
C LYS A 165 4.99 -20.41 12.68
N LEU A 166 4.68 -19.90 11.48
CA LEU A 166 3.38 -19.29 11.21
C LEU A 166 2.24 -20.29 11.34
N ARG A 167 2.42 -21.51 10.84
CA ARG A 167 1.46 -22.62 10.95
C ARG A 167 1.19 -22.99 12.40
N ILE A 168 2.23 -23.19 13.18
CA ILE A 168 2.13 -23.47 14.61
C ILE A 168 1.39 -22.35 15.33
N ALA A 169 1.68 -21.11 14.99
CA ALA A 169 1.03 -19.94 15.59
C ALA A 169 -0.47 -19.82 15.28
N CYS A 170 -0.96 -20.40 14.18
CA CYS A 170 -2.40 -20.50 13.90
C CYS A 170 -3.10 -21.41 14.90
N GLY A 171 -2.42 -22.46 15.41
CA GLY A 171 -2.98 -23.45 16.34
C GLY A 171 -4.26 -24.06 15.78
N THR A 172 -5.29 -24.18 16.61
CA THR A 172 -6.60 -24.74 16.26
C THR A 172 -7.54 -23.78 15.55
N ASN A 173 -7.13 -22.52 15.29
CA ASN A 173 -7.98 -21.53 14.63
C ASN A 173 -8.11 -21.85 13.14
N ILE A 174 -9.20 -22.53 12.76
CA ILE A 174 -9.46 -22.98 11.38
C ILE A 174 -9.41 -21.83 10.38
N ARG A 175 -10.01 -20.65 10.70
CA ARG A 175 -10.00 -19.50 9.80
C ARG A 175 -8.59 -18.95 9.56
N ASP A 176 -7.77 -18.85 10.60
CA ASP A 176 -6.42 -18.30 10.49
C ASP A 176 -5.53 -19.27 9.69
N ASN A 177 -5.71 -20.57 9.85
CA ASN A 177 -5.07 -21.61 9.03
C ASN A 177 -5.54 -21.50 7.57
N ALA A 178 -6.86 -21.45 7.31
CA ALA A 178 -7.40 -21.31 5.96
C ALA A 178 -6.86 -20.05 5.24
N VAL A 179 -6.80 -18.91 5.93
CA VAL A 179 -6.23 -17.67 5.39
C VAL A 179 -4.74 -17.82 5.07
N LEU A 180 -3.96 -18.38 5.99
CA LEU A 180 -2.52 -18.55 5.81
C LEU A 180 -2.21 -19.49 4.64
N GLU A 181 -2.83 -20.67 4.62
CA GLU A 181 -2.58 -21.67 3.59
C GLU A 181 -3.10 -21.22 2.22
N LEU A 182 -4.25 -20.49 2.16
CA LEU A 182 -4.73 -19.89 0.92
C LEU A 182 -3.69 -18.99 0.27
N PHE A 183 -3.04 -18.10 1.04
CA PHE A 183 -1.98 -17.24 0.50
C PHE A 183 -0.72 -18.02 0.11
N LEU A 184 -0.32 -19.01 0.93
CA LEU A 184 0.90 -19.79 0.69
C LEU A 184 0.76 -20.75 -0.50
N ALA A 185 -0.43 -21.27 -0.78
CA ALA A 185 -0.68 -22.20 -1.86
C ALA A 185 -0.95 -21.51 -3.21
N SER A 186 -1.77 -20.44 -3.19
CA SER A 186 -2.24 -19.81 -4.42
C SER A 186 -1.36 -18.67 -4.93
N GLY A 187 -0.54 -18.07 -4.06
CA GLY A 187 0.20 -16.85 -4.38
C GLY A 187 -0.69 -15.66 -4.75
N CYS A 188 -1.96 -15.66 -4.36
CA CYS A 188 -2.92 -14.60 -4.65
C CYS A 188 -2.51 -13.25 -4.09
N ARG A 189 -2.93 -12.17 -4.79
CA ARG A 189 -2.91 -10.83 -4.21
C ARG A 189 -3.99 -10.70 -3.14
N VAL A 190 -3.79 -9.83 -2.18
CA VAL A 190 -4.81 -9.62 -1.12
C VAL A 190 -6.16 -9.17 -1.69
N SER A 191 -6.17 -8.38 -2.76
CA SER A 191 -7.41 -7.97 -3.45
C SER A 191 -8.13 -9.15 -4.11
N GLU A 192 -7.39 -10.10 -4.67
CA GLU A 192 -7.94 -11.33 -5.26
C GLU A 192 -8.60 -12.20 -4.18
N VAL A 193 -7.96 -12.36 -3.03
CA VAL A 193 -8.54 -13.09 -1.89
C VAL A 193 -9.79 -12.39 -1.33
N VAL A 194 -9.79 -11.05 -1.27
CA VAL A 194 -10.97 -10.26 -0.86
C VAL A 194 -12.17 -10.49 -1.77
N SER A 195 -11.94 -10.57 -3.08
CA SER A 195 -13.00 -10.76 -4.09
C SER A 195 -13.34 -12.22 -4.37
N MET A 196 -12.56 -13.16 -3.83
CA MET A 196 -12.75 -14.61 -4.07
C MET A 196 -14.07 -15.07 -3.50
N ARG A 197 -14.81 -15.84 -4.28
CA ARG A 197 -16.12 -16.39 -3.91
C ARG A 197 -16.07 -17.91 -3.87
N VAL A 198 -16.90 -18.50 -3.03
CA VAL A 198 -16.96 -19.95 -2.86
C VAL A 198 -17.42 -20.65 -4.13
N GLU A 199 -18.38 -20.05 -4.83
CA GLU A 199 -18.91 -20.57 -6.10
C GLU A 199 -17.90 -20.58 -7.25
N ASP A 200 -16.80 -19.82 -7.14
CA ASP A 200 -15.71 -19.79 -8.12
C ASP A 200 -14.60 -20.81 -7.79
N MET A 201 -14.78 -21.63 -6.76
CA MET A 201 -13.82 -22.62 -6.32
C MET A 201 -14.31 -24.04 -6.63
N ASP A 202 -13.39 -24.86 -7.13
CA ASP A 202 -13.55 -26.29 -7.23
C ASP A 202 -12.55 -26.95 -6.24
N LEU A 203 -13.06 -27.30 -5.07
CA LEU A 203 -12.22 -27.92 -4.03
C LEU A 203 -11.86 -29.36 -4.36
N GLN A 204 -12.64 -30.08 -5.19
CA GLN A 204 -12.28 -31.42 -5.62
C GLN A 204 -11.11 -31.40 -6.61
N ALA A 205 -11.13 -30.45 -7.54
CA ALA A 205 -10.03 -30.22 -8.48
C ALA A 205 -8.87 -29.43 -7.87
N GLY A 206 -9.00 -28.89 -6.66
CA GLY A 206 -7.98 -28.08 -6.00
C GLY A 206 -7.66 -26.78 -6.71
N CYS A 207 -8.67 -26.13 -7.29
CA CYS A 207 -8.48 -24.90 -8.07
C CYS A 207 -9.61 -23.89 -7.86
N GLY A 208 -9.43 -22.70 -8.41
CA GLY A 208 -10.46 -21.65 -8.40
C GLY A 208 -10.14 -20.54 -9.38
N LYS A 209 -11.13 -19.69 -9.66
CA LYS A 209 -10.97 -18.51 -10.49
C LYS A 209 -10.83 -17.26 -9.64
N VAL A 210 -9.95 -16.37 -10.03
CA VAL A 210 -9.80 -15.05 -9.40
C VAL A 210 -9.75 -13.94 -10.43
N LEU A 211 -10.25 -12.76 -10.07
CA LEU A 211 -10.19 -11.56 -10.90
C LEU A 211 -8.92 -10.77 -10.56
N GLY A 212 -8.00 -10.72 -11.50
CA GLY A 212 -6.77 -9.93 -11.40
C GLY A 212 -6.97 -8.45 -11.74
N LYS A 213 -5.85 -7.72 -11.84
CA LYS A 213 -5.84 -6.32 -12.27
C LYS A 213 -6.42 -6.20 -13.69
N GLY A 214 -7.32 -5.25 -13.89
CA GLY A 214 -8.00 -5.04 -15.18
C GLY A 214 -9.11 -6.07 -15.46
N LYS A 215 -9.67 -6.71 -14.44
CA LYS A 215 -10.74 -7.72 -14.54
C LYS A 215 -10.35 -8.96 -15.38
N LYS A 216 -9.07 -9.22 -15.55
CA LYS A 216 -8.61 -10.46 -16.21
C LYS A 216 -8.76 -11.63 -15.25
N GLU A 217 -9.48 -12.66 -15.68
CA GLU A 217 -9.60 -13.91 -14.93
C GLU A 217 -8.31 -14.72 -15.03
N ARG A 218 -7.97 -15.42 -13.96
CA ARG A 218 -6.93 -16.43 -13.96
C ARG A 218 -7.29 -17.58 -13.02
N MET A 219 -6.78 -18.75 -13.32
CA MET A 219 -6.86 -19.89 -12.43
C MET A 219 -5.83 -19.76 -11.31
N VAL A 220 -6.21 -20.23 -10.15
CA VAL A 220 -5.34 -20.43 -8.99
C VAL A 220 -5.47 -21.86 -8.51
N PHE A 221 -4.43 -22.40 -7.88
CA PHE A 221 -4.39 -23.77 -7.45
C PHE A 221 -4.13 -23.84 -5.95
N PHE A 222 -4.68 -24.87 -5.32
CA PHE A 222 -4.55 -25.14 -3.90
C PHE A 222 -3.89 -26.50 -3.73
N ASN A 223 -2.95 -26.60 -2.80
CA ASN A 223 -2.41 -27.87 -2.39
C ASN A 223 -3.33 -28.53 -1.34
N ASP A 224 -3.12 -29.83 -1.07
CA ASP A 224 -3.96 -30.63 -0.16
C ASP A 224 -4.16 -29.96 1.19
N ARG A 225 -3.10 -29.37 1.75
CA ARG A 225 -3.18 -28.67 3.03
C ARG A 225 -4.08 -27.43 2.99
N ALA A 226 -4.02 -26.65 1.93
CA ALA A 226 -4.90 -25.50 1.76
C ALA A 226 -6.34 -25.95 1.56
N MET A 227 -6.56 -27.02 0.81
CA MET A 227 -7.88 -27.59 0.57
C MET A 227 -8.49 -28.11 1.89
N GLU A 228 -7.75 -28.90 2.68
CA GLU A 228 -8.21 -29.38 3.98
C GLU A 228 -8.71 -28.25 4.89
N TYR A 229 -7.92 -27.18 5.03
CA TYR A 229 -8.32 -26.05 5.87
C TYR A 229 -9.45 -25.20 5.27
N LEU A 230 -9.51 -25.08 3.94
CA LEU A 230 -10.61 -24.40 3.25
C LEU A 230 -11.91 -25.18 3.41
N GLU A 231 -11.92 -26.49 3.20
CA GLU A 231 -13.09 -27.37 3.38
C GLU A 231 -13.61 -27.28 4.81
N ARG A 232 -12.74 -27.45 5.78
CA ARG A 232 -13.11 -27.34 7.22
C ARG A 232 -13.62 -25.95 7.58
N TYR A 233 -13.10 -24.90 6.96
CA TYR A 233 -13.53 -23.53 7.23
C TYR A 233 -14.84 -23.20 6.54
N LEU A 234 -15.03 -23.65 5.32
CA LEU A 234 -16.26 -23.43 4.55
C LEU A 234 -17.43 -24.23 5.09
N GLY A 235 -17.19 -25.49 5.52
CA GLY A 235 -18.26 -26.42 5.90
C GLY A 235 -19.27 -26.57 4.75
N ASP A 236 -20.54 -26.35 5.04
CA ASP A 236 -21.62 -26.49 4.06
C ASP A 236 -21.83 -25.23 3.19
N ARG A 237 -21.03 -24.18 3.34
CA ARG A 237 -21.16 -22.99 2.51
C ARG A 237 -20.82 -23.29 1.06
N ARG A 238 -21.72 -22.92 0.15
CA ARG A 238 -21.57 -23.12 -1.31
C ARG A 238 -21.53 -21.81 -2.07
N SER A 239 -21.71 -20.66 -1.41
CA SER A 239 -21.69 -19.34 -2.05
C SER A 239 -21.23 -18.25 -1.11
N GLY A 240 -20.95 -17.08 -1.68
CA GLY A 240 -20.53 -15.88 -0.94
C GLY A 240 -19.02 -15.74 -0.85
N ALA A 241 -18.55 -14.73 -0.11
CA ALA A 241 -17.13 -14.49 0.07
C ALA A 241 -16.45 -15.65 0.79
N VAL A 242 -15.26 -16.05 0.32
CA VAL A 242 -14.51 -17.19 0.91
C VAL A 242 -14.20 -16.90 2.38
N ILE A 243 -13.64 -15.75 2.72
CA ILE A 243 -13.26 -15.42 4.09
C ILE A 243 -14.22 -14.38 4.68
N LEU A 244 -14.86 -14.74 5.79
CA LEU A 244 -15.87 -13.91 6.46
C LEU A 244 -15.35 -13.27 7.75
N SER A 245 -16.03 -12.20 8.17
CA SER A 245 -15.86 -11.61 9.50
C SER A 245 -16.32 -12.59 10.60
N LYS A 246 -15.74 -12.44 11.80
CA LYS A 246 -16.18 -13.25 12.98
C LYS A 246 -17.47 -12.73 13.62
N ARG A 247 -17.91 -11.53 13.27
CA ARG A 247 -19.07 -10.86 13.86
C ARG A 247 -20.17 -10.74 12.81
N ALA A 248 -21.41 -10.86 13.25
CA ALA A 248 -22.56 -10.56 12.40
C ALA A 248 -22.41 -9.16 11.79
N PRO A 249 -22.85 -8.97 10.56
CA PRO A 249 -23.59 -9.89 9.69
C PRO A 249 -22.72 -10.84 8.83
N TYR A 250 -21.52 -11.25 9.30
CA TYR A 250 -20.61 -12.21 8.65
C TYR A 250 -20.26 -11.88 7.21
N GLN A 251 -19.96 -10.61 6.95
CA GLN A 251 -19.58 -10.11 5.61
C GLN A 251 -18.16 -10.54 5.22
N GLY A 252 -17.90 -10.58 3.92
CA GLY A 252 -16.56 -10.79 3.38
C GLY A 252 -15.54 -9.81 3.96
N LEU A 253 -14.34 -10.30 4.27
CA LEU A 253 -13.30 -9.48 4.86
C LEU A 253 -12.74 -8.49 3.85
N LYS A 254 -12.52 -7.25 4.28
CA LYS A 254 -11.79 -6.23 3.54
C LYS A 254 -10.28 -6.45 3.64
N LYS A 255 -9.52 -5.85 2.73
CA LYS A 255 -8.04 -5.92 2.65
C LYS A 255 -7.35 -5.74 4.00
N ASN A 256 -7.65 -4.67 4.72
CA ASN A 256 -7.02 -4.36 6.02
C ASN A 256 -7.28 -5.44 7.07
N ALA A 257 -8.44 -6.10 7.02
CA ALA A 257 -8.77 -7.17 7.96
C ALA A 257 -7.93 -8.44 7.69
N LEU A 258 -7.75 -8.82 6.42
CA LEU A 258 -6.86 -9.92 6.03
C LEU A 258 -5.40 -9.63 6.39
N GLU A 259 -4.92 -8.42 6.10
CA GLU A 259 -3.57 -7.98 6.49
C GLU A 259 -3.36 -8.05 8.02
N ASN A 260 -4.38 -7.67 8.79
CA ASN A 260 -4.35 -7.75 10.26
C ASN A 260 -4.31 -9.20 10.78
N ILE A 261 -5.02 -10.13 10.11
CA ILE A 261 -4.95 -11.56 10.47
C ILE A 261 -3.49 -12.04 10.30
N ILE A 262 -2.91 -11.83 9.12
CA ILE A 262 -1.52 -12.26 8.83
C ILE A 262 -0.54 -11.62 9.82
N ARG A 263 -0.70 -10.33 10.12
CA ARG A 263 0.15 -9.62 11.10
C ARG A 263 0.04 -10.22 12.50
N LYS A 264 -1.16 -10.58 12.94
CA LYS A 264 -1.39 -11.22 14.25
C LYS A 264 -0.76 -12.60 14.32
N ILE A 265 -0.90 -13.42 13.26
CA ILE A 265 -0.25 -14.74 13.16
C ILE A 265 1.27 -14.56 13.25
N ALA A 266 1.86 -13.64 12.50
CA ALA A 266 3.30 -13.39 12.51
C ALA A 266 3.82 -12.92 13.89
N LYS A 267 3.07 -12.04 14.56
CA LYS A 267 3.39 -11.61 15.93
C LYS A 267 3.38 -12.78 16.90
N LYS A 268 2.37 -13.66 16.80
CA LYS A 268 2.24 -14.88 17.62
C LYS A 268 3.36 -15.90 17.35
N ALA A 269 3.82 -15.96 16.07
CA ALA A 269 4.94 -16.82 15.66
C ALA A 269 6.31 -16.32 16.15
N GLY A 270 6.40 -15.14 16.74
CA GLY A 270 7.65 -14.54 17.21
C GLY A 270 8.64 -14.25 16.08
N LEU A 271 8.16 -13.96 14.86
CA LEU A 271 9.04 -13.60 13.75
C LEU A 271 9.53 -12.15 13.89
N GLY A 272 10.86 -11.96 13.88
CA GLY A 272 11.48 -10.64 13.99
C GLY A 272 11.30 -9.73 12.77
N LYS A 273 10.66 -10.22 11.70
CA LYS A 273 10.39 -9.48 10.47
C LYS A 273 8.89 -9.29 10.24
N ARG A 274 8.54 -8.22 9.54
CA ARG A 274 7.16 -7.89 9.19
C ARG A 274 6.64 -8.86 8.13
N VAL A 275 5.58 -9.62 8.46
CA VAL A 275 4.88 -10.50 7.51
C VAL A 275 3.57 -9.87 7.07
N PHE A 276 3.28 -9.92 5.78
CA PHE A 276 2.09 -9.36 5.14
C PHE A 276 1.78 -10.15 3.84
N PRO A 277 0.59 -10.02 3.25
CA PRO A 277 0.19 -10.84 2.10
C PRO A 277 1.16 -10.85 0.92
N HIS A 278 1.75 -9.70 0.59
CA HIS A 278 2.75 -9.66 -0.49
C HIS A 278 4.03 -10.44 -0.19
N LEU A 279 4.44 -10.55 1.10
CA LEU A 279 5.58 -11.40 1.46
C LEU A 279 5.23 -12.89 1.33
N LEU A 280 4.00 -13.29 1.68
CA LEU A 280 3.53 -14.67 1.46
C LEU A 280 3.49 -15.02 -0.03
N ARG A 281 3.00 -14.11 -0.87
CA ARG A 281 3.04 -14.24 -2.32
C ARG A 281 4.47 -14.31 -2.87
N HIS A 282 5.38 -13.47 -2.34
CA HIS A 282 6.81 -13.54 -2.68
C HIS A 282 7.41 -14.89 -2.29
N THR A 283 7.06 -15.39 -1.10
CA THR A 283 7.49 -16.71 -0.63
C THR A 283 7.00 -17.84 -1.53
N PHE A 284 5.74 -17.79 -1.96
CA PHE A 284 5.19 -18.73 -2.93
C PHE A 284 6.00 -18.74 -4.23
N ALA A 285 6.23 -17.55 -4.82
CA ALA A 285 6.96 -17.42 -6.08
C ALA A 285 8.42 -17.94 -5.97
N THR A 286 9.12 -17.52 -4.92
CA THR A 286 10.51 -17.96 -4.68
C THR A 286 10.60 -19.48 -4.47
N ARG A 287 9.66 -20.06 -3.73
CA ARG A 287 9.62 -21.52 -3.51
C ARG A 287 9.29 -22.29 -4.78
N ALA A 288 8.38 -21.77 -5.63
CA ALA A 288 8.05 -22.39 -6.91
C ALA A 288 9.25 -22.40 -7.85
N LEU A 289 9.96 -21.27 -7.98
CA LEU A 289 11.19 -21.19 -8.78
C LEU A 289 12.31 -22.10 -8.24
N ASN A 290 12.49 -22.15 -6.92
CA ASN A 290 13.50 -23.02 -6.32
C ASN A 290 13.21 -24.52 -6.49
N LYS A 291 11.93 -24.87 -6.74
CA LYS A 291 11.50 -26.23 -7.11
C LYS A 291 11.56 -26.51 -8.62
N GLY A 292 12.07 -25.56 -9.42
CA GLY A 292 12.25 -25.74 -10.84
C GLY A 292 11.06 -25.29 -11.73
N MET A 293 10.04 -24.61 -11.16
CA MET A 293 8.95 -24.09 -12.00
C MET A 293 9.50 -23.12 -13.04
N PRO A 294 9.18 -23.28 -14.33
CA PRO A 294 9.60 -22.34 -15.38
C PRO A 294 9.06 -20.92 -15.10
N LEU A 295 9.90 -19.92 -15.38
CA LEU A 295 9.54 -18.52 -15.16
C LEU A 295 8.27 -18.08 -15.90
N PRO A 296 8.05 -18.45 -17.18
CA PRO A 296 6.79 -18.15 -17.88
C PRO A 296 5.57 -18.72 -17.16
N THR A 297 5.62 -19.99 -16.76
CA THR A 297 4.52 -20.66 -16.03
C THR A 297 4.22 -19.92 -14.72
N LEU A 298 5.25 -19.48 -13.99
CA LEU A 298 5.08 -18.71 -12.77
C LEU A 298 4.47 -17.33 -13.05
N CYS A 299 4.86 -16.66 -14.18
CA CYS A 299 4.26 -15.39 -14.61
C CYS A 299 2.75 -15.52 -14.81
N ASP A 300 2.34 -16.55 -15.55
CA ASP A 300 0.93 -16.83 -15.83
C ASP A 300 0.17 -17.14 -14.53
N LEU A 301 0.73 -18.02 -13.71
CA LEU A 301 0.15 -18.41 -12.43
C LEU A 301 0.01 -17.20 -11.47
N MET A 302 0.93 -16.27 -11.49
CA MET A 302 0.86 -15.07 -10.67
C MET A 302 0.05 -13.93 -11.32
N GLY A 303 -0.32 -14.03 -12.58
CA GLY A 303 -1.03 -12.98 -13.32
C GLY A 303 -0.20 -11.70 -13.38
N HIS A 304 1.07 -11.81 -13.75
CA HIS A 304 1.95 -10.69 -14.04
C HIS A 304 1.82 -10.31 -15.52
N SER A 305 1.53 -9.04 -15.78
CA SER A 305 1.46 -8.50 -17.17
C SER A 305 2.84 -8.33 -17.80
N SER A 306 3.91 -8.43 -17.02
CA SER A 306 5.29 -8.30 -17.45
C SER A 306 6.19 -9.32 -16.77
N VAL A 307 7.01 -10.01 -17.54
CA VAL A 307 8.04 -10.95 -17.06
C VAL A 307 9.04 -10.24 -16.14
N GLU A 308 9.30 -8.94 -16.36
CA GLU A 308 10.17 -8.13 -15.52
C GLU A 308 9.73 -8.11 -14.05
N THR A 309 8.42 -8.10 -13.80
CA THR A 309 7.86 -8.17 -12.44
C THR A 309 8.18 -9.51 -11.75
N THR A 310 8.40 -10.57 -12.54
CA THR A 310 8.71 -11.91 -12.01
C THR A 310 10.22 -12.13 -11.92
N ARG A 311 11.03 -11.41 -12.69
CA ARG A 311 12.50 -11.47 -12.66
C ARG A 311 13.09 -11.12 -11.29
N ILE A 312 12.43 -10.30 -10.48
CA ILE A 312 12.87 -10.01 -9.11
C ILE A 312 12.92 -11.28 -8.22
N TYR A 313 12.13 -12.29 -8.54
CA TYR A 313 12.17 -13.58 -7.84
C TYR A 313 13.25 -14.52 -8.39
N ALA A 314 13.71 -14.29 -9.61
CA ALA A 314 14.71 -15.08 -10.32
C ALA A 314 16.15 -14.59 -10.11
N LYS A 315 16.40 -13.65 -9.19
CA LYS A 315 17.78 -13.30 -8.78
C LYS A 315 18.41 -14.47 -8.05
N ASN A 316 18.88 -15.39 -8.87
CA ASN A 316 19.46 -16.65 -8.44
C ASN A 316 20.85 -16.42 -7.87
N GLY A 317 21.16 -17.02 -6.73
CA GLY A 317 22.53 -17.18 -6.29
C GLY A 317 23.32 -18.01 -7.32
N ALA A 318 24.63 -17.79 -7.37
CA ALA A 318 25.56 -18.47 -8.31
C ALA A 318 25.38 -20.01 -8.38
N GLY A 319 24.88 -20.64 -7.31
CA GLY A 319 24.60 -22.07 -7.28
C GLY A 319 23.51 -22.56 -8.22
N LYS A 320 22.43 -21.76 -8.46
CA LYS A 320 21.39 -22.15 -9.41
C LYS A 320 21.84 -21.98 -10.86
N ILE A 321 22.58 -20.91 -11.13
CA ILE A 321 23.18 -20.67 -12.45
C ILE A 321 24.12 -21.84 -12.81
N ARG A 322 24.93 -22.27 -11.84
CA ARG A 322 25.82 -23.42 -12.01
C ARG A 322 25.04 -24.70 -12.28
N TYR A 323 24.02 -25.00 -11.48
CA TYR A 323 23.18 -26.19 -11.66
C TYR A 323 22.50 -26.21 -13.05
N GLU A 324 21.93 -25.09 -13.48
CA GLU A 324 21.30 -24.98 -14.81
C GLU A 324 22.35 -25.10 -15.93
N TYR A 325 23.54 -24.53 -15.76
CA TYR A 325 24.64 -24.71 -16.70
C TYR A 325 25.06 -26.18 -16.82
N ASP A 326 25.24 -26.86 -15.67
CA ASP A 326 25.63 -28.25 -15.64
C ASP A 326 24.53 -29.18 -16.24
N MET A 327 23.26 -28.80 -16.10
CA MET A 327 22.12 -29.56 -16.66
C MET A 327 21.90 -29.34 -18.15
N TYR A 328 22.15 -28.14 -18.68
CA TYR A 328 21.72 -27.78 -20.04
C TYR A 328 22.85 -27.38 -20.99
N ALA A 329 24.03 -27.09 -20.50
CA ALA A 329 25.12 -26.56 -21.29
C ALA A 329 26.47 -27.30 -21.11
N ALA A 330 26.63 -28.15 -20.10
CA ALA A 330 27.87 -28.90 -19.83
C ALA A 330 27.79 -30.31 -20.44
N SER A 331 27.41 -30.44 -21.71
CA SER A 331 27.44 -31.72 -22.47
C SER A 331 28.75 -31.90 -23.21
#